data_cece5999d21c2b9074dd486b373874a5
#
_entry.id   cece5999d21c2b9074dd486b373874a5
#
_cell.length_a   1.000
_cell.length_b   1.000
_cell.length_c   1.000
_cell.angle_alpha   90.00
_cell.angle_beta   90.00
_cell.angle_gamma   90.00
#
_symmetry.space_group_name_H-M   'P 1'
#
loop_
_entity.id
_entity.type
_entity.pdbx_description
1 polymer ?
#
loop_
_entity_poly.entity_id
_entity_poly.type
_entity_poly.pdbx_seq_one_letter_code
_entity_poly.pdbx_strand_id
1 'polypeptide(L)'
;TILLVLLCRLFRATRWVDAAWIACAGAVLALWWAAPWRLLTDPAPFARMEIFTGMLVYDGFTALMRGVLLTFFVLFVILTKLSGVPAREDGPDVYVLALGATLGFCLMVAANHLMMVFLAVEMASVPSYALAGLLRRDRRSSEASLKYAVYGAGAAGIMLYGISLIAGLVNAVHLPTVALRLSQALPAMNIDELTVLGLACLLITVGLAFKLSAVPFHFWCPDVFEGATAEIGAFLSVASKAAALALLVRVVVGLGWLSPTGFMPGERTLAAGAAANQVSLAGGFLSVADAVPGSPAGGG
;
A
#
# COMPACT_ATOMS: atom_id res chain seq x y z
N THR A 1 15.15 10.57 -4.08
CA THR A 1 16.22 9.90 -3.30
C THR A 1 16.69 8.64 -4.00
N ILE A 2 15.79 7.67 -4.30
CA ILE A 2 16.13 6.40 -4.99
C ILE A 2 16.91 6.66 -6.28
N LEU A 3 16.39 7.49 -7.19
CA LEU A 3 17.05 7.87 -8.44
C LEU A 3 18.41 8.53 -8.19
N LEU A 4 18.53 9.35 -7.16
CA LEU A 4 19.78 10.02 -6.83
C LEU A 4 20.85 9.04 -6.35
N VAL A 5 20.48 8.04 -5.53
CA VAL A 5 21.41 6.96 -5.11
C VAL A 5 21.86 6.14 -6.32
N LEU A 6 20.94 5.78 -7.22
CA LEU A 6 21.25 5.06 -8.46
C LEU A 6 22.16 5.87 -9.40
N LEU A 7 21.90 7.16 -9.58
CA LEU A 7 22.75 8.06 -10.38
C LEU A 7 24.14 8.20 -9.77
N CYS A 8 24.26 8.34 -8.46
CA CYS A 8 25.55 8.38 -7.78
C CYS A 8 26.35 7.09 -7.98
N ARG A 9 25.69 5.94 -8.10
CA ARG A 9 26.36 4.67 -8.43
C ARG A 9 26.90 4.65 -9.88
N LEU A 10 26.15 5.23 -10.81
CA LEU A 10 26.51 5.25 -12.24
C LEU A 10 27.74 6.12 -12.51
N PHE A 11 27.89 7.24 -11.80
CA PHE A 11 29.01 8.16 -11.99
C PHE A 11 30.19 7.84 -11.06
N ARG A 12 31.31 7.42 -11.62
CA ARG A 12 32.55 7.13 -10.89
C ARG A 12 33.07 8.29 -10.01
N ALA A 13 32.77 9.53 -10.40
CA ALA A 13 33.18 10.73 -9.68
C ALA A 13 32.50 10.88 -8.29
N THR A 14 31.37 10.25 -8.07
CA THR A 14 30.57 10.34 -6.82
C THR A 14 30.82 9.20 -5.83
N ARG A 15 31.85 8.37 -6.05
CA ARG A 15 32.27 7.29 -5.13
C ARG A 15 32.60 7.76 -3.70
N TRP A 16 32.82 9.05 -3.52
CA TRP A 16 33.08 9.67 -2.21
C TRP A 16 31.80 9.90 -1.39
N VAL A 17 30.64 9.97 -2.05
CA VAL A 17 29.37 10.17 -1.36
C VAL A 17 28.80 8.82 -0.96
N ASP A 18 28.71 8.62 0.34
CA ASP A 18 28.14 7.39 0.89
C ASP A 18 26.63 7.34 0.67
N ALA A 19 26.15 6.29 0.02
CA ALA A 19 24.73 6.08 -0.27
C ALA A 19 23.82 6.14 0.99
N ALA A 20 24.37 5.76 2.14
CA ALA A 20 23.66 5.86 3.40
C ALA A 20 23.28 7.30 3.75
N TRP A 21 24.19 8.27 3.57
CA TRP A 21 23.91 9.67 3.87
C TRP A 21 22.87 10.25 2.93
N ILE A 22 22.89 9.86 1.64
CA ILE A 22 21.87 10.27 0.67
C ILE A 22 20.51 9.69 1.06
N ALA A 23 20.47 8.41 1.43
CA ALA A 23 19.25 7.73 1.86
C ALA A 23 18.68 8.38 3.15
N CYS A 24 19.56 8.64 4.12
CA CYS A 24 19.20 9.30 5.38
C CYS A 24 18.67 10.72 5.14
N ALA A 25 19.39 11.54 4.38
CA ALA A 25 18.97 12.90 4.05
C ALA A 25 17.63 12.93 3.32
N GLY A 26 17.43 12.01 2.35
CA GLY A 26 16.15 11.90 1.64
C GLY A 26 14.99 11.44 2.54
N ALA A 27 15.25 10.54 3.49
CA ALA A 27 14.24 10.11 4.45
C ALA A 27 13.90 11.24 5.45
N VAL A 28 14.90 11.97 5.95
CA VAL A 28 14.69 13.14 6.83
C VAL A 28 13.91 14.24 6.09
N LEU A 29 14.23 14.50 4.83
CA LEU A 29 13.48 15.46 4.02
C LEU A 29 12.02 15.01 3.82
N ALA A 30 11.80 13.72 3.55
CA ALA A 30 10.46 13.15 3.43
C ALA A 30 9.69 13.22 4.76
N LEU A 31 10.36 12.98 5.89
CA LEU A 31 9.80 13.11 7.23
C LEU A 31 9.43 14.57 7.53
N TRP A 32 10.29 15.51 7.17
CA TRP A 32 10.00 16.94 7.29
C TRP A 32 8.75 17.32 6.50
N TRP A 33 8.63 16.82 5.26
CA TRP A 33 7.48 17.12 4.40
C TRP A 33 6.20 16.44 4.87
N ALA A 34 6.28 15.21 5.43
CA ALA A 34 5.15 14.52 6.03
C ALA A 34 4.64 15.22 7.30
N ALA A 35 5.49 16.05 7.93
CA ALA A 35 5.20 16.91 9.07
C ALA A 35 4.27 16.30 10.16
N PRO A 36 4.56 15.06 10.67
CA PRO A 36 3.69 14.41 11.65
C PRO A 36 3.54 15.20 12.95
N TRP A 37 4.51 16.08 13.26
CA TRP A 37 4.44 16.99 14.43
C TRP A 37 3.29 17.98 14.38
N ARG A 38 2.76 18.31 13.19
CA ARG A 38 1.57 19.16 13.06
C ARG A 38 0.34 18.56 13.71
N LEU A 39 0.25 17.25 13.84
CA LEU A 39 -0.82 16.58 14.60
C LEU A 39 -0.85 16.98 16.08
N LEU A 40 0.31 17.36 16.64
CA LEU A 40 0.42 17.78 18.03
C LEU A 40 0.16 19.29 18.23
N THR A 41 0.40 20.09 17.18
CA THR A 41 0.30 21.56 17.25
C THR A 41 -1.02 22.09 16.71
N ASP A 42 -1.55 21.47 15.66
CA ASP A 42 -2.81 21.87 15.03
C ASP A 42 -3.43 20.68 14.29
N PRO A 43 -4.47 20.04 14.84
CA PRO A 43 -5.15 18.92 14.21
C PRO A 43 -5.98 19.32 12.97
N ALA A 44 -6.33 20.61 12.81
CA ALA A 44 -7.17 21.10 11.72
C ALA A 44 -6.55 20.93 10.30
N PRO A 45 -5.21 20.99 10.08
CA PRO A 45 -4.62 20.87 8.75
C PRO A 45 -4.68 19.48 8.14
N PHE A 46 -5.11 18.44 8.85
CA PHE A 46 -5.20 17.07 8.34
C PHE A 46 -6.62 16.68 7.93
N ALA A 47 -7.36 17.62 7.32
CA ALA A 47 -8.60 17.25 6.64
C ALA A 47 -8.31 16.16 5.62
N ARG A 48 -9.13 15.11 5.60
CA ARG A 48 -8.98 14.01 4.66
C ARG A 48 -8.97 14.53 3.23
N MET A 49 -7.92 14.23 2.51
CA MET A 49 -7.74 14.60 1.12
C MET A 49 -7.47 13.35 0.29
N GLU A 50 -8.26 13.14 -0.74
CA GLU A 50 -8.04 12.07 -1.70
C GLU A 50 -7.12 12.54 -2.82
N ILE A 51 -6.14 11.69 -3.17
CA ILE A 51 -5.09 11.97 -4.15
C ILE A 51 -5.13 10.86 -5.20
N PHE A 52 -4.69 11.17 -6.42
CA PHE A 52 -4.69 10.22 -7.55
C PHE A 52 -6.05 9.59 -7.79
N THR A 53 -7.06 10.42 -8.06
CA THR A 53 -8.43 9.97 -8.34
C THR A 53 -9.03 9.05 -7.25
N GLY A 54 -8.70 9.31 -5.97
CA GLY A 54 -9.19 8.54 -4.83
C GLY A 54 -8.41 7.25 -4.53
N MET A 55 -7.32 6.96 -5.26
CA MET A 55 -6.49 5.76 -4.98
C MET A 55 -5.77 5.83 -3.65
N LEU A 56 -5.36 7.03 -3.26
CA LEU A 56 -4.64 7.30 -2.02
C LEU A 56 -5.40 8.33 -1.20
N VAL A 57 -5.30 8.22 0.12
CA VAL A 57 -5.83 9.20 1.06
C VAL A 57 -4.72 9.76 1.93
N TYR A 58 -4.75 11.07 2.14
CA TYR A 58 -3.88 11.76 3.09
C TYR A 58 -4.74 12.33 4.22
N ASP A 59 -4.53 11.82 5.42
CA ASP A 59 -5.20 12.19 6.65
C ASP A 59 -4.24 12.13 7.84
N GLY A 60 -4.69 12.43 9.03
CA GLY A 60 -3.87 12.40 10.24
C GLY A 60 -3.25 11.01 10.51
N PHE A 61 -4.00 9.93 10.23
CA PHE A 61 -3.48 8.57 10.37
C PHE A 61 -2.34 8.29 9.39
N THR A 62 -2.49 8.71 8.13
CA THR A 62 -1.44 8.60 7.12
C THR A 62 -0.19 9.38 7.51
N ALA A 63 -0.36 10.63 7.99
CA ALA A 63 0.77 11.48 8.42
C ALA A 63 1.52 10.85 9.61
N LEU A 64 0.79 10.36 10.61
CA LEU A 64 1.37 9.68 11.78
C LEU A 64 2.16 8.44 11.37
N MET A 65 1.53 7.52 10.64
CA MET A 65 2.16 6.24 10.28
C MET A 65 3.34 6.42 9.31
N ARG A 66 3.27 7.37 8.37
CA ARG A 66 4.43 7.75 7.55
C ARG A 66 5.56 8.30 8.41
N GLY A 67 5.23 9.12 9.40
CA GLY A 67 6.20 9.62 10.38
C GLY A 67 6.92 8.49 11.10
N VAL A 68 6.19 7.51 11.63
CA VAL A 68 6.75 6.31 12.29
C VAL A 68 7.65 5.52 11.34
N LEU A 69 7.17 5.21 10.13
CA LEU A 69 7.91 4.42 9.15
C LEU A 69 9.19 5.11 8.68
N LEU A 70 9.15 6.41 8.40
CA LEU A 70 10.32 7.17 7.97
C LEU A 70 11.33 7.36 9.10
N THR A 71 10.86 7.60 10.34
CA THR A 71 11.75 7.65 11.51
C THR A 71 12.45 6.30 11.72
N PHE A 72 11.69 5.20 11.62
CA PHE A 72 12.28 3.87 11.72
C PHE A 72 13.29 3.60 10.59
N PHE A 73 13.02 4.06 9.36
CA PHE A 73 13.98 3.94 8.26
C PHE A 73 15.27 4.72 8.54
N VAL A 74 15.21 5.92 9.11
CA VAL A 74 16.41 6.68 9.52
C VAL A 74 17.20 5.91 10.57
N LEU A 75 16.53 5.34 11.59
CA LEU A 75 17.16 4.49 12.59
C LEU A 75 17.80 3.24 11.97
N PHE A 76 17.15 2.62 11.00
CA PHE A 76 17.70 1.49 10.24
C PHE A 76 18.99 1.87 9.52
N VAL A 77 19.03 3.02 8.83
CA VAL A 77 20.25 3.50 8.15
C VAL A 77 21.37 3.74 9.15
N ILE A 78 21.08 4.33 10.30
CA ILE A 78 22.08 4.54 11.38
C ILE A 78 22.59 3.19 11.90
N LEU A 79 21.69 2.24 12.17
CA LEU A 79 22.04 0.90 12.66
C LEU A 79 22.97 0.17 11.67
N THR A 80 22.62 0.15 10.39
CA THR A 80 23.43 -0.49 9.34
C THR A 80 24.81 0.15 9.20
N LYS A 81 24.91 1.45 9.45
CA LYS A 81 26.19 2.16 9.47
C LYS A 81 27.05 1.78 10.69
N LEU A 82 26.45 1.65 11.85
CA LEU A 82 27.14 1.29 13.09
C LEU A 82 27.60 -0.19 13.05
N SER A 83 26.79 -1.08 12.50
CA SER A 83 27.10 -2.51 12.37
C SER A 83 28.13 -2.79 11.27
N GLY A 84 28.33 -1.86 10.32
CA GLY A 84 29.20 -2.07 9.17
C GLY A 84 28.63 -3.07 8.13
N VAL A 85 27.38 -3.42 8.25
CA VAL A 85 26.61 -4.26 7.30
C VAL A 85 25.61 -3.35 6.60
N PRO A 86 25.54 -3.35 5.28
CA PRO A 86 26.26 -4.16 4.28
C PRO A 86 27.71 -3.73 4.06
N ALA A 87 28.51 -4.60 3.44
CA ALA A 87 29.85 -4.23 2.98
C ALA A 87 29.75 -3.02 2.04
N ARG A 88 30.79 -2.19 2.00
CA ARG A 88 30.78 -0.89 1.31
C ARG A 88 30.39 -0.96 -0.18
N GLU A 89 30.64 -2.12 -0.81
CA GLU A 89 30.31 -2.38 -2.22
C GLU A 89 28.82 -2.64 -2.44
N ASP A 90 28.13 -3.31 -1.51
CA ASP A 90 26.73 -3.67 -1.59
C ASP A 90 25.80 -2.60 -0.98
N GLY A 91 26.36 -1.60 -0.30
CA GLY A 91 25.62 -0.54 0.39
C GLY A 91 24.58 0.17 -0.46
N PRO A 92 24.92 0.66 -1.68
CA PRO A 92 23.96 1.35 -2.52
C PRO A 92 22.73 0.50 -2.88
N ASP A 93 22.93 -0.81 -3.14
CA ASP A 93 21.85 -1.72 -3.48
C ASP A 93 20.89 -1.91 -2.30
N VAL A 94 21.44 -2.08 -1.10
CA VAL A 94 20.66 -2.24 0.13
C VAL A 94 19.80 -1.01 0.41
N TYR A 95 20.39 0.19 0.33
CA TYR A 95 19.65 1.41 0.61
C TYR A 95 18.59 1.73 -0.45
N VAL A 96 18.84 1.42 -1.73
CA VAL A 96 17.84 1.56 -2.80
C VAL A 96 16.66 0.60 -2.56
N LEU A 97 16.94 -0.67 -2.26
CA LEU A 97 15.90 -1.66 -1.97
C LEU A 97 15.12 -1.31 -0.70
N ALA A 98 15.80 -0.90 0.37
CA ALA A 98 15.15 -0.49 1.61
C ALA A 98 14.29 0.78 1.44
N LEU A 99 14.73 1.75 0.65
CA LEU A 99 13.94 2.93 0.26
C LEU A 99 12.71 2.52 -0.58
N GLY A 100 12.89 1.59 -1.52
CA GLY A 100 11.80 1.05 -2.34
C GLY A 100 10.73 0.36 -1.48
N ALA A 101 11.17 -0.51 -0.54
CA ALA A 101 10.27 -1.14 0.42
C ALA A 101 9.55 -0.10 1.30
N THR A 102 10.27 0.90 1.81
CA THR A 102 9.69 1.97 2.65
C THR A 102 8.68 2.81 1.87
N LEU A 103 8.91 3.08 0.59
CA LEU A 103 7.93 3.72 -0.28
C LEU A 103 6.65 2.87 -0.37
N GLY A 104 6.79 1.56 -0.62
CA GLY A 104 5.66 0.63 -0.60
C GLY A 104 4.91 0.64 0.74
N PHE A 105 5.62 0.65 1.88
CA PHE A 105 5.01 0.76 3.21
C PHE A 105 4.24 2.08 3.38
N CYS A 106 4.77 3.21 2.91
CA CYS A 106 4.07 4.49 2.93
C CYS A 106 2.82 4.50 2.05
N LEU A 107 2.82 3.76 0.94
CA LEU A 107 1.65 3.59 0.07
C LEU A 107 0.60 2.68 0.71
N MET A 108 1.01 1.61 1.40
CA MET A 108 0.08 0.74 2.15
C MET A 108 -0.75 1.53 3.16
N VAL A 109 -0.11 2.44 3.89
CA VAL A 109 -0.78 3.28 4.91
C VAL A 109 -1.80 4.23 4.28
N ALA A 110 -1.56 4.68 3.06
CA ALA A 110 -2.41 5.64 2.35
C ALA A 110 -3.42 5.00 1.40
N ALA A 111 -3.44 3.67 1.26
CA ALA A 111 -4.28 2.99 0.28
C ALA A 111 -5.78 3.19 0.58
N ASN A 112 -6.52 3.66 -0.42
CA ASN A 112 -7.97 3.91 -0.35
C ASN A 112 -8.76 3.20 -1.47
N HIS A 113 -8.08 2.33 -2.20
CA HIS A 113 -8.60 1.61 -3.35
C HIS A 113 -8.09 0.16 -3.31
N LEU A 114 -8.93 -0.84 -3.60
CA LEU A 114 -8.54 -2.25 -3.51
C LEU A 114 -7.34 -2.60 -4.39
N MET A 115 -7.26 -2.04 -5.60
CA MET A 115 -6.06 -2.22 -6.45
C MET A 115 -4.83 -1.58 -5.83
N MET A 116 -4.98 -0.44 -5.12
CA MET A 116 -3.85 0.19 -4.44
C MET A 116 -3.39 -0.61 -3.23
N VAL A 117 -4.29 -1.30 -2.53
CA VAL A 117 -3.97 -2.27 -1.48
C VAL A 117 -3.01 -3.34 -2.04
N PHE A 118 -3.37 -3.96 -3.16
CA PHE A 118 -2.54 -4.96 -3.82
C PHE A 118 -1.19 -4.38 -4.28
N LEU A 119 -1.21 -3.29 -5.05
CA LEU A 119 0.00 -2.68 -5.60
C LEU A 119 0.99 -2.23 -4.51
N ALA A 120 0.49 -1.64 -3.42
CA ALA A 120 1.34 -1.19 -2.32
C ALA A 120 1.99 -2.37 -1.58
N VAL A 121 1.25 -3.47 -1.39
CA VAL A 121 1.79 -4.70 -0.81
C VAL A 121 2.90 -5.27 -1.70
N GLU A 122 2.69 -5.38 -3.01
CA GLU A 122 3.70 -5.89 -3.94
C GLU A 122 4.92 -4.96 -4.07
N MET A 123 4.68 -3.65 -4.11
CA MET A 123 5.77 -2.67 -4.16
C MET A 123 6.67 -2.71 -2.92
N ALA A 124 6.12 -3.06 -1.76
CA ALA A 124 6.90 -3.31 -0.54
C ALA A 124 7.55 -4.70 -0.53
N SER A 125 6.92 -5.70 -1.15
CA SER A 125 7.32 -7.11 -1.07
C SER A 125 8.54 -7.41 -1.92
N VAL A 126 8.56 -6.99 -3.19
CA VAL A 126 9.64 -7.30 -4.13
C VAL A 126 11.02 -6.84 -3.62
N PRO A 127 11.20 -5.59 -3.17
CA PRO A 127 12.47 -5.19 -2.56
C PRO A 127 12.79 -5.98 -1.27
N SER A 128 11.78 -6.34 -0.48
CA SER A 128 11.96 -7.12 0.74
C SER A 128 12.48 -8.53 0.46
N TYR A 129 12.04 -9.18 -0.63
CA TYR A 129 12.55 -10.48 -1.07
C TYR A 129 14.02 -10.41 -1.42
N ALA A 130 14.42 -9.37 -2.17
CA ALA A 130 15.82 -9.15 -2.54
C ALA A 130 16.70 -8.84 -1.31
N LEU A 131 16.19 -8.05 -0.35
CA LEU A 131 16.90 -7.76 0.91
C LEU A 131 17.13 -9.01 1.76
N ALA A 132 16.16 -9.94 1.83
CA ALA A 132 16.32 -11.20 2.55
C ALA A 132 17.48 -12.05 1.99
N GLY A 133 17.74 -11.97 0.67
CA GLY A 133 18.81 -12.68 -0.03
C GLY A 133 20.12 -11.87 -0.17
N LEU A 134 20.38 -10.90 0.69
CA LEU A 134 21.52 -10.00 0.57
C LEU A 134 22.87 -10.73 0.59
N LEU A 135 23.00 -11.78 1.40
CA LEU A 135 24.23 -12.57 1.51
C LEU A 135 24.34 -13.56 0.33
N ARG A 136 24.73 -13.06 -0.85
CA ARG A 136 24.78 -13.82 -2.13
C ARG A 136 25.58 -15.12 -2.10
N ARG A 137 26.53 -15.27 -1.18
CA ARG A 137 27.38 -16.46 -1.04
C ARG A 137 26.87 -17.45 0.00
N ASP A 138 25.83 -17.08 0.75
CA ASP A 138 25.21 -17.94 1.75
C ASP A 138 24.00 -18.67 1.15
N ARG A 139 24.05 -20.00 1.18
CA ARG A 139 22.96 -20.85 0.71
C ARG A 139 21.68 -20.64 1.49
N ARG A 140 21.78 -20.39 2.79
CA ARG A 140 20.62 -20.12 3.66
C ARG A 140 19.91 -18.83 3.28
N SER A 141 20.68 -17.78 3.01
CA SER A 141 20.14 -16.49 2.57
C SER A 141 19.43 -16.60 1.21
N SER A 142 20.03 -17.32 0.27
CA SER A 142 19.40 -17.57 -1.05
C SER A 142 18.13 -18.38 -0.94
N GLU A 143 18.09 -19.41 -0.08
CA GLU A 143 16.92 -20.24 0.18
C GLU A 143 15.81 -19.44 0.86
N ALA A 144 16.15 -18.62 1.86
CA ALA A 144 15.23 -17.72 2.55
C ALA A 144 14.55 -16.75 1.59
N SER A 145 15.34 -16.09 0.72
CA SER A 145 14.83 -15.18 -0.31
C SER A 145 13.89 -15.88 -1.29
N LEU A 146 14.25 -17.06 -1.77
CA LEU A 146 13.43 -17.83 -2.69
C LEU A 146 12.10 -18.25 -2.06
N LYS A 147 12.13 -18.80 -0.85
CA LYS A 147 10.92 -19.18 -0.11
C LYS A 147 10.03 -17.97 0.11
N TYR A 148 10.60 -16.84 0.53
CA TYR A 148 9.85 -15.61 0.78
C TYR A 148 9.17 -15.10 -0.51
N ALA A 149 9.89 -15.12 -1.65
CA ALA A 149 9.34 -14.69 -2.93
C ALA A 149 8.22 -15.61 -3.42
N VAL A 150 8.42 -16.93 -3.38
CA VAL A 150 7.42 -17.91 -3.86
C VAL A 150 6.15 -17.87 -3.04
N TYR A 151 6.27 -17.90 -1.70
CA TYR A 151 5.10 -17.85 -0.83
C TYR A 151 4.41 -16.49 -0.87
N GLY A 152 5.19 -15.40 -0.98
CA GLY A 152 4.65 -14.05 -1.10
C GLY A 152 3.87 -13.84 -2.39
N ALA A 153 4.42 -14.27 -3.53
CA ALA A 153 3.74 -14.19 -4.81
C ALA A 153 2.44 -15.03 -4.82
N GLY A 154 2.47 -16.22 -4.21
CA GLY A 154 1.27 -17.05 -4.05
C GLY A 154 0.18 -16.36 -3.22
N ALA A 155 0.56 -15.79 -2.06
CA ALA A 155 -0.38 -15.07 -1.20
C ALA A 155 -0.95 -13.80 -1.87
N ALA A 156 -0.12 -13.09 -2.64
CA ALA A 156 -0.53 -11.91 -3.40
C ALA A 156 -1.53 -12.28 -4.52
N GLY A 157 -1.28 -13.37 -5.25
CA GLY A 157 -2.21 -13.88 -6.26
C GLY A 157 -3.58 -14.26 -5.67
N ILE A 158 -3.59 -14.92 -4.52
CA ILE A 158 -4.81 -15.25 -3.77
C ILE A 158 -5.56 -13.97 -3.36
N MET A 159 -4.84 -12.97 -2.83
CA MET A 159 -5.43 -11.68 -2.45
C MET A 159 -6.02 -10.95 -3.66
N LEU A 160 -5.30 -10.93 -4.78
CA LEU A 160 -5.77 -10.30 -6.02
C LEU A 160 -7.06 -10.94 -6.54
N TYR A 161 -7.14 -12.27 -6.46
CA TYR A 161 -8.36 -12.99 -6.84
C TYR A 161 -9.54 -12.61 -5.92
N GLY A 162 -9.32 -12.52 -4.60
CA GLY A 162 -10.34 -12.02 -3.67
C GLY A 162 -10.79 -10.58 -3.97
N ILE A 163 -9.86 -9.69 -4.31
CA ILE A 163 -10.15 -8.32 -4.75
C ILE A 163 -11.03 -8.33 -6.03
N SER A 164 -10.70 -9.19 -6.99
CA SER A 164 -11.46 -9.35 -8.23
C SER A 164 -12.89 -9.79 -7.97
N LEU A 165 -13.11 -10.73 -7.03
CA LEU A 165 -14.46 -11.18 -6.66
C LEU A 165 -15.29 -10.04 -6.03
N ILE A 166 -14.73 -9.25 -5.13
CA ILE A 166 -15.42 -8.08 -4.58
C ILE A 166 -15.74 -7.07 -5.69
N ALA A 167 -14.76 -6.78 -6.54
CA ALA A 167 -14.94 -5.84 -7.65
C ALA A 167 -16.07 -6.29 -8.60
N GLY A 168 -16.16 -7.59 -8.89
CA GLY A 168 -17.23 -8.16 -9.70
C GLY A 168 -18.60 -8.10 -9.02
N LEU A 169 -18.64 -8.41 -7.72
CA LEU A 169 -19.88 -8.48 -6.96
C LEU A 169 -20.52 -7.09 -6.76
N VAL A 170 -19.72 -6.09 -6.41
CA VAL A 170 -20.21 -4.73 -6.09
C VAL A 170 -19.96 -3.71 -7.21
N ASN A 171 -19.30 -4.11 -8.29
CA ASN A 171 -18.91 -3.22 -9.39
C ASN A 171 -18.21 -1.93 -8.90
N ALA A 172 -17.36 -2.05 -7.89
CA ALA A 172 -16.57 -0.96 -7.29
C ALA A 172 -15.27 -1.47 -6.70
N VAL A 173 -14.26 -0.61 -6.67
CA VAL A 173 -12.91 -0.90 -6.13
C VAL A 173 -12.40 0.20 -5.18
N HIS A 174 -13.01 1.37 -5.18
CA HIS A 174 -12.76 2.44 -4.22
C HIS A 174 -13.39 2.06 -2.87
N LEU A 175 -12.60 2.01 -1.78
CA LEU A 175 -13.04 1.45 -0.50
C LEU A 175 -14.33 2.07 0.04
N PRO A 176 -14.51 3.40 0.08
CA PRO A 176 -15.77 4.00 0.51
C PRO A 176 -16.97 3.64 -0.38
N THR A 177 -16.75 3.54 -1.69
CA THR A 177 -17.81 3.15 -2.65
C THR A 177 -18.18 1.68 -2.50
N VAL A 178 -17.17 0.81 -2.27
CA VAL A 178 -17.40 -0.62 -1.98
C VAL A 178 -18.23 -0.76 -0.71
N ALA A 179 -17.88 -0.05 0.37
CA ALA A 179 -18.63 -0.06 1.62
C ALA A 179 -20.09 0.39 1.43
N LEU A 180 -20.30 1.49 0.70
CA LEU A 180 -21.64 2.01 0.42
C LEU A 180 -22.48 1.01 -0.39
N ARG A 181 -21.95 0.49 -1.50
CA ARG A 181 -22.66 -0.46 -2.35
C ARG A 181 -22.91 -1.78 -1.64
N LEU A 182 -21.95 -2.25 -0.86
CA LEU A 182 -22.10 -3.46 -0.07
C LEU A 182 -23.21 -3.31 0.98
N SER A 183 -23.26 -2.19 1.70
CA SER A 183 -24.33 -1.94 2.69
C SER A 183 -25.73 -1.87 2.06
N GLN A 184 -25.84 -1.42 0.81
CA GLN A 184 -27.09 -1.39 0.07
C GLN A 184 -27.48 -2.76 -0.50
N ALA A 185 -26.51 -3.53 -0.97
CA ALA A 185 -26.73 -4.83 -1.60
C ALA A 185 -26.96 -5.97 -0.59
N LEU A 186 -26.26 -5.95 0.56
CA LEU A 186 -26.30 -7.01 1.58
C LEU A 186 -27.71 -7.50 1.96
N PRO A 187 -28.73 -6.63 2.18
CA PRO A 187 -30.08 -7.09 2.55
C PRO A 187 -30.81 -7.86 1.47
N ALA A 188 -30.39 -7.70 0.20
CA ALA A 188 -31.04 -8.32 -0.97
C ALA A 188 -30.20 -9.47 -1.56
N MET A 189 -29.00 -9.72 -1.05
CA MET A 189 -28.11 -10.78 -1.54
C MET A 189 -28.70 -12.16 -1.28
N ASN A 190 -28.60 -13.02 -2.28
CA ASN A 190 -28.92 -14.44 -2.15
C ASN A 190 -27.76 -15.22 -1.51
N ILE A 191 -27.97 -16.50 -1.20
CA ILE A 191 -26.98 -17.34 -0.53
C ILE A 191 -25.70 -17.53 -1.36
N ASP A 192 -25.80 -17.56 -2.68
CA ASP A 192 -24.66 -17.74 -3.57
C ASP A 192 -23.78 -16.48 -3.58
N GLU A 193 -24.38 -15.30 -3.65
CA GLU A 193 -23.68 -14.02 -3.57
C GLU A 193 -22.99 -13.82 -2.20
N LEU A 194 -23.66 -14.21 -1.10
CA LEU A 194 -23.06 -14.20 0.24
C LEU A 194 -21.88 -15.17 0.35
N THR A 195 -21.95 -16.32 -0.29
CA THR A 195 -20.86 -17.30 -0.33
C THR A 195 -19.66 -16.72 -1.11
N VAL A 196 -19.90 -16.09 -2.25
CA VAL A 196 -18.85 -15.42 -3.03
C VAL A 196 -18.22 -14.29 -2.23
N LEU A 197 -19.02 -13.48 -1.54
CA LEU A 197 -18.51 -12.41 -0.67
C LEU A 197 -17.65 -12.97 0.47
N GLY A 198 -18.12 -14.02 1.15
CA GLY A 198 -17.36 -14.69 2.21
C GLY A 198 -16.03 -15.24 1.71
N LEU A 199 -16.03 -15.89 0.54
CA LEU A 199 -14.81 -16.38 -0.12
C LEU A 199 -13.87 -15.21 -0.46
N ALA A 200 -14.36 -14.14 -1.03
CA ALA A 200 -13.55 -12.96 -1.38
C ALA A 200 -12.88 -12.34 -0.15
N CYS A 201 -13.62 -12.16 0.94
CA CYS A 201 -13.08 -11.68 2.21
C CYS A 201 -12.01 -12.62 2.78
N LEU A 202 -12.24 -13.94 2.72
CA LEU A 202 -11.26 -14.94 3.14
C LEU A 202 -9.95 -14.82 2.34
N LEU A 203 -10.04 -14.74 1.01
CA LEU A 203 -8.88 -14.65 0.13
C LEU A 203 -8.07 -13.36 0.35
N ILE A 204 -8.72 -12.23 0.57
CA ILE A 204 -8.06 -10.97 0.91
C ILE A 204 -7.37 -11.09 2.28
N THR A 205 -8.06 -11.70 3.24
CA THR A 205 -7.52 -11.92 4.59
C THR A 205 -6.27 -12.81 4.56
N VAL A 206 -6.22 -13.84 3.70
CA VAL A 206 -5.02 -14.68 3.51
C VAL A 206 -3.81 -13.83 3.11
N GLY A 207 -3.94 -12.93 2.13
CA GLY A 207 -2.84 -12.05 1.73
C GLY A 207 -2.38 -11.09 2.83
N LEU A 208 -3.32 -10.48 3.56
CA LEU A 208 -3.00 -9.62 4.70
C LEU A 208 -2.39 -10.41 5.87
N ALA A 209 -2.90 -11.59 6.17
CA ALA A 209 -2.38 -12.48 7.21
C ALA A 209 -0.96 -12.96 6.90
N PHE A 210 -0.66 -13.28 5.63
CA PHE A 210 0.70 -13.56 5.17
C PHE A 210 1.64 -12.38 5.45
N LYS A 211 1.23 -11.15 5.08
CA LYS A 211 2.05 -9.94 5.29
C LYS A 211 2.26 -9.62 6.78
N LEU A 212 1.26 -9.87 7.61
CA LEU A 212 1.34 -9.76 9.07
C LEU A 212 2.10 -10.92 9.73
N SER A 213 2.32 -12.01 9.01
CA SER A 213 2.82 -13.28 9.54
C SER A 213 1.91 -13.85 10.62
N ALA A 214 0.59 -13.71 10.43
CA ALA A 214 -0.40 -14.27 11.32
C ALA A 214 -0.53 -15.79 11.11
N VAL A 215 -0.78 -16.53 12.18
CA VAL A 215 -1.04 -17.98 12.10
C VAL A 215 -2.33 -18.23 11.30
N PRO A 216 -2.33 -19.17 10.34
CA PRO A 216 -1.31 -20.17 9.98
C PRO A 216 -0.30 -19.71 8.93
N PHE A 217 -0.37 -18.48 8.40
CA PHE A 217 0.45 -17.97 7.28
C PHE A 217 1.82 -17.40 7.69
N HIS A 218 2.38 -17.85 8.83
CA HIS A 218 3.64 -17.37 9.39
C HIS A 218 4.87 -18.22 9.02
N PHE A 219 4.69 -19.36 8.34
CA PHE A 219 5.72 -20.38 8.09
C PHE A 219 6.95 -19.88 7.32
N TRP A 220 6.84 -18.77 6.60
CA TRP A 220 7.96 -18.15 5.91
C TRP A 220 8.90 -17.37 6.84
N CYS A 221 8.40 -16.89 7.99
CA CYS A 221 9.14 -16.02 8.90
C CYS A 221 10.40 -16.65 9.49
N PRO A 222 10.37 -17.87 10.07
CA PRO A 222 11.55 -18.48 10.65
C PRO A 222 12.71 -18.59 9.65
N ASP A 223 12.43 -19.09 8.44
CA ASP A 223 13.44 -19.27 7.41
C ASP A 223 14.06 -17.92 6.97
N VAL A 224 13.22 -16.88 6.82
CA VAL A 224 13.68 -15.55 6.41
C VAL A 224 14.52 -14.88 7.50
N PHE A 225 14.13 -15.00 8.77
CA PHE A 225 14.89 -14.39 9.87
C PHE A 225 16.17 -15.16 10.19
N GLU A 226 16.24 -16.46 9.88
CA GLU A 226 17.49 -17.23 9.99
C GLU A 226 18.47 -16.90 8.84
N GLY A 227 17.96 -16.72 7.62
CA GLY A 227 18.78 -16.51 6.43
C GLY A 227 19.16 -15.06 6.13
N ALA A 228 18.43 -14.08 6.68
CA ALA A 228 18.73 -12.65 6.51
C ALA A 228 19.72 -12.15 7.57
N THR A 229 20.40 -11.01 7.27
CA THR A 229 21.19 -10.33 8.30
C THR A 229 20.31 -9.77 9.40
N ALA A 230 20.85 -9.59 10.61
CA ALA A 230 20.09 -9.08 11.76
C ALA A 230 19.43 -7.72 11.49
N GLU A 231 20.11 -6.83 10.75
CA GLU A 231 19.62 -5.51 10.39
C GLU A 231 18.41 -5.62 9.45
N ILE A 232 18.48 -6.51 8.44
CA ILE A 232 17.34 -6.76 7.52
C ILE A 232 16.20 -7.44 8.27
N GLY A 233 16.50 -8.39 9.16
CA GLY A 233 15.51 -8.99 10.04
C GLY A 233 14.79 -7.95 10.89
N ALA A 234 15.52 -7.01 11.50
CA ALA A 234 14.94 -5.89 12.25
C ALA A 234 14.06 -5.00 11.36
N PHE A 235 14.50 -4.68 10.14
CA PHE A 235 13.71 -3.88 9.19
C PHE A 235 12.41 -4.58 8.81
N LEU A 236 12.46 -5.86 8.47
CA LEU A 236 11.27 -6.63 8.08
C LEU A 236 10.33 -6.92 9.25
N SER A 237 10.85 -7.08 10.47
CA SER A 237 10.02 -7.37 11.66
C SER A 237 9.25 -6.14 12.14
N VAL A 238 9.80 -4.94 12.02
CA VAL A 238 9.16 -3.70 12.52
C VAL A 238 8.41 -2.97 11.41
N ALA A 239 9.13 -2.50 10.37
CA ALA A 239 8.53 -1.63 9.35
C ALA A 239 7.44 -2.35 8.53
N SER A 240 7.71 -3.59 8.10
CA SER A 240 6.75 -4.37 7.32
C SER A 240 5.49 -4.69 8.12
N LYS A 241 5.62 -5.03 9.41
CA LYS A 241 4.46 -5.36 10.27
C LYS A 241 3.66 -4.12 10.64
N ALA A 242 4.32 -3.01 10.95
CA ALA A 242 3.66 -1.74 11.21
C ALA A 242 2.84 -1.27 10.00
N ALA A 243 3.42 -1.35 8.80
CA ALA A 243 2.72 -1.00 7.56
C ALA A 243 1.56 -1.94 7.25
N ALA A 244 1.73 -3.26 7.46
CA ALA A 244 0.66 -4.24 7.24
C ALA A 244 -0.50 -4.08 8.23
N LEU A 245 -0.19 -3.78 9.49
CA LEU A 245 -1.20 -3.47 10.50
C LEU A 245 -1.95 -2.17 10.15
N ALA A 246 -1.23 -1.14 9.73
CA ALA A 246 -1.84 0.12 9.29
C ALA A 246 -2.74 -0.09 8.05
N LEU A 247 -2.31 -0.93 7.11
CA LEU A 247 -3.13 -1.32 5.95
C LEU A 247 -4.40 -2.06 6.38
N LEU A 248 -4.28 -3.01 7.31
CA LEU A 248 -5.44 -3.72 7.85
C LEU A 248 -6.45 -2.73 8.47
N VAL A 249 -5.97 -1.82 9.32
CA VAL A 249 -6.82 -0.76 9.89
C VAL A 249 -7.46 0.08 8.79
N ARG A 250 -6.71 0.45 7.76
CA ARG A 250 -7.21 1.24 6.62
C ARG A 250 -8.32 0.51 5.86
N VAL A 251 -8.15 -0.77 5.57
CA VAL A 251 -9.15 -1.59 4.89
C VAL A 251 -10.41 -1.75 5.75
N VAL A 252 -10.25 -2.06 7.05
CA VAL A 252 -11.38 -2.21 7.98
C VAL A 252 -12.17 -0.91 8.14
N VAL A 253 -11.48 0.20 8.35
CA VAL A 253 -12.12 1.53 8.46
C VAL A 253 -12.75 1.94 7.13
N GLY A 254 -12.06 1.71 6.00
CA GLY A 254 -12.54 2.03 4.66
C GLY A 254 -13.79 1.25 4.25
N LEU A 255 -13.92 0.00 4.72
CA LEU A 255 -15.12 -0.82 4.50
C LEU A 255 -16.27 -0.50 5.48
N GLY A 256 -16.06 0.41 6.44
CA GLY A 256 -17.14 0.91 7.31
C GLY A 256 -17.63 -0.06 8.38
N TRP A 257 -16.84 -1.09 8.71
CA TRP A 257 -17.22 -2.10 9.72
C TRP A 257 -17.39 -1.53 11.13
N LEU A 258 -16.99 -0.31 11.38
CA LEU A 258 -17.00 0.29 12.71
C LEU A 258 -18.20 1.19 12.98
N SER A 259 -19.16 1.35 12.08
CA SER A 259 -20.50 1.85 12.45
C SER A 259 -21.37 2.23 11.25
N PRO A 260 -22.65 1.82 11.18
CA PRO A 260 -23.63 2.42 10.28
C PRO A 260 -24.02 3.85 10.68
N THR A 261 -23.62 4.32 11.86
CA THR A 261 -24.18 5.55 12.46
C THR A 261 -23.19 6.53 13.06
N GLY A 262 -21.86 6.30 13.05
CA GLY A 262 -21.09 7.03 14.07
C GLY A 262 -19.77 7.66 13.76
N PHE A 263 -19.01 7.37 12.73
CA PHE A 263 -17.61 7.84 12.79
C PHE A 263 -17.22 8.99 11.84
N MET A 264 -18.03 9.38 10.84
CA MET A 264 -17.77 10.60 10.05
C MET A 264 -19.03 11.19 9.41
N PRO A 265 -19.71 12.18 10.04
CA PRO A 265 -20.89 12.85 9.46
C PRO A 265 -20.60 13.62 8.16
N GLY A 266 -19.33 14.03 7.92
CA GLY A 266 -18.93 14.80 6.74
C GLY A 266 -18.64 13.96 5.48
N GLU A 267 -18.37 12.67 5.60
CA GLU A 267 -18.02 11.82 4.44
C GLU A 267 -19.20 11.35 3.63
N ARG A 268 -20.37 11.23 4.25
CA ARG A 268 -21.61 10.85 3.52
C ARG A 268 -22.01 11.90 2.49
N THR A 269 -21.78 13.16 2.78
CA THR A 269 -22.08 14.27 1.86
C THR A 269 -21.11 14.33 0.68
N LEU A 270 -19.83 14.01 0.90
CA LEU A 270 -18.83 13.99 -0.18
C LEU A 270 -18.96 12.75 -1.08
N ALA A 271 -19.21 11.57 -0.51
CA ALA A 271 -19.41 10.35 -1.28
C ALA A 271 -20.75 10.39 -2.05
N ALA A 272 -21.81 10.91 -1.45
CA ALA A 272 -23.10 11.14 -2.13
C ALA A 272 -22.99 12.21 -3.23
N GLY A 273 -22.21 13.28 -2.99
CA GLY A 273 -21.93 14.31 -3.99
C GLY A 273 -21.09 13.80 -5.17
N ALA A 274 -20.08 12.96 -4.91
CA ALA A 274 -19.25 12.34 -5.94
C ALA A 274 -20.05 11.31 -6.77
N ALA A 275 -20.91 10.51 -6.13
CA ALA A 275 -21.80 9.58 -6.81
C ALA A 275 -22.86 10.32 -7.65
N ALA A 276 -23.44 11.39 -7.14
CA ALA A 276 -24.39 12.23 -7.86
C ALA A 276 -23.74 12.93 -9.07
N ASN A 277 -22.47 13.35 -8.94
CA ASN A 277 -21.74 13.99 -10.03
C ASN A 277 -21.37 12.98 -11.14
N GLN A 278 -21.06 11.72 -10.79
CA GLN A 278 -20.83 10.67 -11.77
C GLN A 278 -22.12 10.27 -12.51
N VAL A 279 -23.26 10.23 -11.82
CA VAL A 279 -24.56 9.98 -12.44
C VAL A 279 -24.96 11.15 -13.35
N SER A 280 -24.68 12.39 -12.95
CA SER A 280 -24.94 13.58 -13.78
C SER A 280 -24.07 13.61 -15.04
N LEU A 281 -22.79 13.22 -14.95
CA LEU A 281 -21.90 13.13 -16.11
C LEU A 281 -22.31 11.99 -17.06
N ALA A 282 -22.75 10.85 -16.53
CA ALA A 282 -23.28 9.75 -17.35
C ALA A 282 -24.60 10.11 -18.01
N GLY A 283 -25.53 10.81 -17.30
CA GLY A 283 -26.74 11.33 -17.84
C GLY A 283 -26.54 12.40 -18.92
N GLY A 284 -25.52 13.26 -18.74
CA GLY A 284 -25.14 14.27 -19.76
C GLY A 284 -24.58 13.64 -21.05
N PHE A 285 -23.87 12.54 -20.95
CA PHE A 285 -23.35 11.81 -22.13
C PHE A 285 -24.47 11.11 -22.93
N LEU A 286 -25.46 10.58 -22.26
CA LEU A 286 -26.64 9.95 -22.92
C LEU A 286 -27.53 11.00 -23.60
N SER A 287 -27.66 12.18 -23.01
CA SER A 287 -28.47 13.31 -23.61
C SER A 287 -27.81 13.92 -24.87
N VAL A 288 -26.48 13.84 -25.00
CA VAL A 288 -25.77 14.31 -26.21
C VAL A 288 -25.85 13.29 -27.35
N ALA A 289 -26.03 12.00 -27.03
CA ALA A 289 -26.19 10.94 -28.06
C ALA A 289 -27.59 10.99 -28.75
N ASP A 290 -28.62 11.52 -28.08
CA ASP A 290 -29.96 11.65 -28.62
C ASP A 290 -30.18 12.95 -29.42
N ALA A 291 -29.20 13.85 -29.50
CA ALA A 291 -29.27 15.14 -30.21
C ALA A 291 -28.62 15.12 -31.61
N VAL A 292 -28.75 14.03 -32.36
CA VAL A 292 -28.46 14.03 -33.81
C VAL A 292 -29.70 14.47 -34.55
N PRO A 293 -29.69 15.64 -35.20
CA PRO A 293 -30.89 16.11 -35.97
C PRO A 293 -31.10 15.22 -37.18
N GLY A 294 -32.32 14.72 -37.25
CA GLY A 294 -32.81 13.89 -38.35
C GLY A 294 -32.64 14.56 -39.72
N SER A 295 -32.29 13.75 -40.69
CA SER A 295 -32.26 14.00 -42.11
C SER A 295 -33.61 14.58 -42.61
N PRO A 296 -33.59 15.58 -43.51
CA PRO A 296 -34.84 16.13 -44.06
C PRO A 296 -35.50 15.12 -45.01
N ALA A 297 -36.77 14.88 -44.79
CA ALA A 297 -37.62 14.14 -45.71
C ALA A 297 -37.73 14.91 -47.02
N GLY A 298 -37.24 14.30 -48.10
CA GLY A 298 -37.50 14.75 -49.46
C GLY A 298 -38.96 14.54 -49.82
N GLY A 299 -39.70 15.62 -50.10
CA GLY A 299 -40.95 15.59 -50.78
C GLY A 299 -40.75 15.49 -52.28
N GLY A 300 -41.61 14.77 -52.91
CA GLY A 300 -41.73 14.62 -54.34
C GLY A 300 -42.88 13.72 -54.64
#